data_c327d1a78b96a089a5733268415f0c7a
#
_entry.id   c327d1a78b96a089a5733268415f0c7a
#
_cell.length_a   1.000
_cell.length_b   1.000
_cell.length_c   1.000
_cell.angle_alpha   90.00
_cell.angle_beta   90.00
_cell.angle_gamma   90.00
#
_symmetry.space_group_name_H-M   'P 1'
#
loop_
_entity.id
_entity.type
_entity.pdbx_description
1 polymer ?
#
loop_
_entity_poly.entity_id
_entity_poly.type
_entity_poly.pdbx_seq_one_letter_code
_entity_poly.pdbx_strand_id
1 'polypeptide(L)'
;MKKTAMIAALLLVPLVMGFAGGGKAGEGAKKAERLRLATGGNTGTYYAYGSAFGQIVQNKTGIPVIIQSTGASKANIQLIQAGEVEIALVQNDVMDYAYRGVDLFNGEKITDFQTVAALYAEACQVVADPSKGITTIADLKGKNVSVGDAGSGVEFNANQILAGYGIGPNDFNRQNLSFGASADALRDGKIDAFFCVAGAPTTAVMDLAINKTVTLLEIDNAHADAIIAQYPFYTKLAIPGNSYRGNPNDVQTLVIKATLIASPKVDADTIYTLTKTLFDNKAEITAAHVKGAELEAGYAVSGISVPFHPGAEKYFKEIGALK
;
A
#
# COMPACT_ATOMS: atom_id res chain seq x y z
N MET A 1 -72.32 14.70 28.70
CA MET A 1 -72.63 14.94 30.13
C MET A 1 -71.89 13.89 30.94
N LYS A 2 -71.37 14.27 32.06
CA LYS A 2 -70.61 13.62 33.09
C LYS A 2 -69.06 13.57 32.81
N LYS A 3 -68.37 14.54 33.42
CA LYS A 3 -66.94 14.62 33.66
C LYS A 3 -66.60 13.66 34.79
N THR A 4 -65.55 12.89 34.63
CA THR A 4 -64.92 12.17 35.75
C THR A 4 -63.45 12.59 35.81
N ALA A 5 -63.10 13.29 36.88
CA ALA A 5 -61.76 13.73 37.21
C ALA A 5 -61.01 12.52 37.83
N MET A 6 -59.78 12.28 37.40
CA MET A 6 -58.90 11.32 38.02
C MET A 6 -57.68 12.07 38.60
N ILE A 7 -57.56 11.93 39.92
CA ILE A 7 -56.56 12.56 40.76
C ILE A 7 -55.20 11.81 40.59
N ALA A 8 -54.13 12.51 40.17
CA ALA A 8 -52.79 11.97 40.14
C ALA A 8 -52.12 12.21 41.50
N ALA A 9 -51.74 11.16 42.17
CA ALA A 9 -50.92 11.21 43.37
C ALA A 9 -49.44 11.38 43.01
N LEU A 10 -48.82 12.49 43.44
CA LEU A 10 -47.41 12.79 43.33
C LEU A 10 -46.64 12.01 44.42
N LEU A 11 -45.83 11.04 44.08
CA LEU A 11 -44.86 10.40 44.92
C LEU A 11 -43.52 11.14 44.76
N LEU A 12 -43.12 11.89 45.79
CA LEU A 12 -41.77 12.48 45.94
C LEU A 12 -40.78 11.37 46.27
N VAL A 13 -39.81 11.15 45.40
CA VAL A 13 -38.59 10.30 45.69
C VAL A 13 -37.45 11.28 45.95
N PRO A 14 -36.69 11.16 47.07
CA PRO A 14 -35.57 12.04 47.35
C PRO A 14 -34.36 11.69 46.42
N LEU A 15 -33.85 12.69 45.71
CA LEU A 15 -32.66 12.65 44.89
C LEU A 15 -31.42 12.66 45.78
N VAL A 16 -30.76 11.51 45.96
CA VAL A 16 -29.42 11.42 46.57
C VAL A 16 -28.40 11.78 45.50
N MET A 17 -27.80 12.97 45.57
CA MET A 17 -26.63 13.34 44.80
C MET A 17 -25.40 12.65 45.36
N GLY A 18 -24.98 11.54 44.69
CA GLY A 18 -23.67 10.97 44.83
C GLY A 18 -22.71 11.64 43.84
N PHE A 19 -21.81 12.50 44.34
CA PHE A 19 -20.66 12.96 43.57
C PHE A 19 -19.66 11.78 43.48
N ALA A 20 -19.69 11.02 42.41
CA ALA A 20 -18.61 10.13 42.03
C ALA A 20 -17.80 10.81 40.92
N GLY A 21 -16.59 11.30 41.28
CA GLY A 21 -15.59 11.74 40.30
C GLY A 21 -15.15 10.57 39.44
N GLY A 22 -15.76 10.42 38.26
CA GLY A 22 -15.34 9.47 37.26
C GLY A 22 -14.32 10.13 36.34
N GLY A 23 -13.03 9.85 36.58
CA GLY A 23 -12.01 10.07 35.56
C GLY A 23 -12.43 9.34 34.25
N LYS A 24 -12.33 10.00 33.11
CA LYS A 24 -12.47 9.37 31.80
C LYS A 24 -11.41 8.29 31.71
N ALA A 25 -11.77 7.05 31.99
CA ALA A 25 -11.02 5.91 31.50
C ALA A 25 -11.05 5.99 29.97
N GLY A 26 -9.88 6.13 29.34
CA GLY A 26 -9.76 6.03 27.92
C GLY A 26 -10.43 4.73 27.46
N GLU A 27 -11.25 4.79 26.43
CA GLU A 27 -11.81 3.57 25.81
C GLU A 27 -10.64 2.67 25.44
N GLY A 28 -10.43 1.60 26.18
CA GLY A 28 -9.44 0.58 25.88
C GLY A 28 -9.74 0.02 24.49
N ALA A 29 -8.72 -0.03 23.63
CA ALA A 29 -8.85 -0.59 22.30
C ALA A 29 -9.46 -1.99 22.39
N LYS A 30 -10.57 -2.23 21.67
CA LYS A 30 -11.25 -3.53 21.66
C LYS A 30 -10.41 -4.52 20.86
N LYS A 31 -10.26 -5.75 21.37
CA LYS A 31 -9.67 -6.85 20.60
C LYS A 31 -10.44 -7.01 19.28
N ALA A 32 -9.72 -6.99 18.17
CA ALA A 32 -10.37 -7.06 16.86
C ALA A 32 -11.01 -8.43 16.63
N GLU A 33 -12.32 -8.48 16.41
CA GLU A 33 -13.04 -9.69 16.05
C GLU A 33 -12.71 -10.14 14.62
N ARG A 34 -12.32 -9.23 13.75
CA ARG A 34 -11.89 -9.43 12.36
C ARG A 34 -11.07 -8.23 11.90
N LEU A 35 -10.26 -8.42 10.87
CA LEU A 35 -9.49 -7.35 10.21
C LEU A 35 -9.90 -7.24 8.75
N ARG A 36 -10.11 -6.02 8.27
CA ARG A 36 -10.26 -5.71 6.84
C ARG A 36 -8.91 -5.20 6.35
N LEU A 37 -8.34 -5.87 5.35
CA LEU A 37 -7.06 -5.52 4.74
C LEU A 37 -7.31 -4.87 3.37
N ALA A 38 -7.09 -3.56 3.28
CA ALA A 38 -7.09 -2.86 2.01
C ALA A 38 -5.79 -3.14 1.24
N THR A 39 -5.91 -3.51 -0.02
CA THR A 39 -4.79 -3.94 -0.87
C THR A 39 -4.63 -3.02 -2.08
N GLY A 40 -4.67 -3.54 -3.29
CA GLY A 40 -4.67 -2.87 -4.58
C GLY A 40 -5.55 -3.63 -5.55
N GLY A 41 -5.40 -3.39 -6.84
CA GLY A 41 -6.07 -4.18 -7.88
C GLY A 41 -5.71 -5.66 -7.79
N ASN A 42 -6.64 -6.54 -8.16
CA ASN A 42 -6.53 -8.00 -8.01
C ASN A 42 -5.41 -8.66 -8.83
N THR A 43 -4.84 -7.96 -9.82
CA THR A 43 -3.69 -8.41 -10.62
C THR A 43 -2.35 -7.85 -10.12
N GLY A 44 -2.36 -7.14 -8.97
CA GLY A 44 -1.19 -6.56 -8.33
C GLY A 44 -0.67 -7.40 -7.15
N THR A 45 0.57 -7.13 -6.76
CA THR A 45 1.26 -7.86 -5.67
C THR A 45 0.58 -7.66 -4.31
N TYR A 46 0.02 -6.49 -4.00
CA TYR A 46 -0.67 -6.25 -2.73
C TYR A 46 -1.81 -7.24 -2.51
N TYR A 47 -2.62 -7.50 -3.55
CA TYR A 47 -3.75 -8.42 -3.43
C TYR A 47 -3.29 -9.86 -3.22
N ALA A 48 -2.33 -10.33 -4.03
CA ALA A 48 -1.81 -11.70 -3.93
C ALA A 48 -1.10 -11.95 -2.60
N TYR A 49 -0.18 -11.05 -2.22
CA TYR A 49 0.57 -11.13 -0.95
C TYR A 49 -0.37 -10.99 0.26
N GLY A 50 -1.28 -10.02 0.21
CA GLY A 50 -2.26 -9.79 1.27
C GLY A 50 -3.20 -10.98 1.48
N SER A 51 -3.60 -11.65 0.39
CA SER A 51 -4.42 -12.87 0.45
C SER A 51 -3.66 -14.03 1.13
N ALA A 52 -2.41 -14.26 0.75
CA ALA A 52 -1.55 -15.27 1.37
C ALA A 52 -1.35 -14.97 2.87
N PHE A 53 -0.99 -13.75 3.20
CA PHE A 53 -0.82 -13.30 4.58
C PHE A 53 -2.11 -13.44 5.40
N GLY A 54 -3.24 -12.96 4.88
CA GLY A 54 -4.54 -13.05 5.56
C GLY A 54 -4.96 -14.48 5.86
N GLN A 55 -4.72 -15.41 4.93
CA GLN A 55 -5.00 -16.83 5.14
C GLN A 55 -4.10 -17.43 6.24
N ILE A 56 -2.82 -17.09 6.27
CA ILE A 56 -1.88 -17.53 7.31
C ILE A 56 -2.30 -16.99 8.67
N VAL A 57 -2.63 -15.68 8.77
CA VAL A 57 -3.13 -15.08 10.01
C VAL A 57 -4.37 -15.82 10.52
N GLN A 58 -5.36 -16.05 9.67
CA GLN A 58 -6.57 -16.76 10.03
C GLN A 58 -6.27 -18.17 10.53
N ASN A 59 -5.41 -18.92 9.83
CA ASN A 59 -5.07 -20.30 10.19
C ASN A 59 -4.30 -20.40 11.52
N LYS A 60 -3.39 -19.45 11.80
CA LYS A 60 -2.51 -19.49 12.98
C LYS A 60 -3.14 -18.87 14.22
N THR A 61 -4.03 -17.88 14.06
CA THR A 61 -4.53 -17.05 15.18
C THR A 61 -6.05 -17.13 15.36
N GLY A 62 -6.77 -17.62 14.35
CA GLY A 62 -8.23 -17.61 14.32
C GLY A 62 -8.83 -16.23 14.00
N ILE A 63 -8.02 -15.19 13.77
CA ILE A 63 -8.50 -13.84 13.41
C ILE A 63 -8.83 -13.82 11.92
N PRO A 64 -10.09 -13.62 11.51
CA PRO A 64 -10.48 -13.52 10.11
C PRO A 64 -9.88 -12.25 9.48
N VAL A 65 -9.25 -12.37 8.30
CA VAL A 65 -8.75 -11.24 7.51
C VAL A 65 -9.52 -11.17 6.20
N ILE A 66 -10.28 -10.09 6.01
CA ILE A 66 -11.07 -9.83 4.81
C ILE A 66 -10.26 -8.98 3.85
N ILE A 67 -9.94 -9.53 2.69
CA ILE A 67 -9.13 -8.85 1.67
C ILE A 67 -10.02 -7.96 0.80
N GLN A 68 -9.66 -6.68 0.69
CA GLN A 68 -10.38 -5.71 -0.13
C GLN A 68 -9.47 -5.22 -1.28
N SER A 69 -9.96 -5.35 -2.51
CA SER A 69 -9.35 -4.71 -3.68
C SER A 69 -9.69 -3.22 -3.69
N THR A 70 -8.70 -2.35 -3.92
CA THR A 70 -8.83 -0.89 -3.82
C THR A 70 -8.00 -0.18 -4.89
N GLY A 71 -8.04 1.16 -4.91
CA GLY A 71 -7.15 2.02 -5.67
C GLY A 71 -5.73 2.16 -5.09
N ALA A 72 -5.32 1.31 -4.16
CA ALA A 72 -4.01 1.26 -3.49
C ALA A 72 -3.71 2.48 -2.58
N SER A 73 -2.45 2.92 -2.50
CA SER A 73 -1.86 3.62 -1.35
C SER A 73 -2.65 4.81 -0.79
N LYS A 74 -2.99 5.84 -1.58
CA LYS A 74 -3.75 7.00 -1.07
C LYS A 74 -5.16 6.60 -0.66
N ALA A 75 -5.85 5.80 -1.48
CA ALA A 75 -7.18 5.30 -1.16
C ALA A 75 -7.18 4.46 0.14
N ASN A 76 -6.16 3.63 0.33
CA ASN A 76 -6.01 2.79 1.53
C ASN A 76 -5.83 3.61 2.81
N ILE A 77 -5.02 4.67 2.76
CA ILE A 77 -4.84 5.60 3.88
C ILE A 77 -6.16 6.29 4.21
N GLN A 78 -6.92 6.73 3.21
CA GLN A 78 -8.23 7.35 3.39
C GLN A 78 -9.26 6.37 3.97
N LEU A 79 -9.23 5.10 3.57
CA LEU A 79 -10.10 4.05 4.15
C LEU A 79 -9.79 3.79 5.64
N ILE A 80 -8.51 3.82 6.05
CA ILE A 80 -8.13 3.75 7.48
C ILE A 80 -8.66 4.98 8.22
N GLN A 81 -8.45 6.19 7.68
CA GLN A 81 -8.93 7.44 8.28
C GLN A 81 -10.45 7.42 8.48
N ALA A 82 -11.19 6.93 7.49
CA ALA A 82 -12.65 6.77 7.56
C ALA A 82 -13.11 5.65 8.51
N GLY A 83 -12.20 4.78 8.98
CA GLY A 83 -12.54 3.63 9.81
C GLY A 83 -13.20 2.48 9.02
N GLU A 84 -13.04 2.47 7.71
CA GLU A 84 -13.59 1.44 6.83
C GLU A 84 -12.73 0.19 6.78
N VAL A 85 -11.43 0.30 7.09
CA VAL A 85 -10.49 -0.82 7.22
C VAL A 85 -9.60 -0.66 8.44
N GLU A 86 -9.12 -1.77 8.98
CA GLU A 86 -8.24 -1.83 10.15
C GLU A 86 -6.76 -1.80 9.76
N ILE A 87 -6.42 -2.42 8.64
CA ILE A 87 -5.04 -2.54 8.15
C ILE A 87 -4.99 -2.33 6.63
N ALA A 88 -3.85 -1.92 6.12
CA ALA A 88 -3.70 -1.66 4.69
C ALA A 88 -2.26 -1.85 4.19
N LEU A 89 -2.11 -2.15 2.90
CA LEU A 89 -0.84 -2.12 2.20
C LEU A 89 -0.69 -0.79 1.46
N VAL A 90 0.44 -0.14 1.66
CA VAL A 90 0.77 1.17 1.09
C VAL A 90 2.25 1.26 0.74
N GLN A 91 2.61 2.22 -0.09
CA GLN A 91 4.00 2.58 -0.34
C GLN A 91 4.55 3.45 0.80
N ASN A 92 5.81 3.26 1.17
CA ASN A 92 6.45 4.00 2.26
C ASN A 92 6.61 5.51 1.98
N ASP A 93 6.76 5.92 0.73
CA ASP A 93 6.78 7.32 0.29
C ASP A 93 5.39 7.95 0.41
N VAL A 94 4.33 7.26 -0.07
CA VAL A 94 2.95 7.77 0.00
C VAL A 94 2.47 7.92 1.44
N MET A 95 2.84 7.00 2.34
CA MET A 95 2.49 7.17 3.76
C MET A 95 3.20 8.38 4.39
N ASP A 96 4.45 8.68 4.01
CA ASP A 96 5.16 9.89 4.44
C ASP A 96 4.48 11.16 3.90
N TYR A 97 4.13 11.15 2.61
CA TYR A 97 3.42 12.28 1.99
C TYR A 97 2.08 12.55 2.65
N ALA A 98 1.31 11.51 2.97
CA ALA A 98 0.07 11.64 3.72
C ALA A 98 0.30 12.24 5.11
N TYR A 99 1.29 11.72 5.83
CA TYR A 99 1.60 12.18 7.19
C TYR A 99 2.02 13.64 7.24
N ARG A 100 2.75 14.10 6.20
CA ARG A 100 3.19 15.51 6.05
C ARG A 100 2.18 16.40 5.31
N GLY A 101 1.22 15.84 4.60
CA GLY A 101 0.24 16.58 3.77
C GLY A 101 0.88 17.17 2.52
N VAL A 102 1.84 16.50 1.91
CA VAL A 102 2.54 16.99 0.71
C VAL A 102 2.16 16.19 -0.53
N ASP A 103 2.68 16.59 -1.70
CA ASP A 103 2.42 15.99 -3.02
C ASP A 103 0.91 15.91 -3.31
N LEU A 104 0.36 14.80 -3.77
CA LEU A 104 -1.07 14.65 -4.12
C LEU A 104 -2.02 14.75 -2.91
N PHE A 105 -1.52 14.98 -1.69
CA PHE A 105 -2.35 15.30 -0.51
C PHE A 105 -2.67 16.80 -0.38
N ASN A 106 -1.99 17.68 -1.14
CA ASN A 106 -2.32 19.10 -1.30
C ASN A 106 -2.53 19.88 0.02
N GLY A 107 -1.72 19.62 1.04
CA GLY A 107 -1.79 20.26 2.36
C GLY A 107 -2.64 19.50 3.39
N GLU A 108 -3.42 18.51 2.99
CA GLU A 108 -4.17 17.65 3.89
C GLU A 108 -3.25 16.63 4.57
N LYS A 109 -3.09 16.72 5.89
CA LYS A 109 -2.36 15.74 6.70
C LYS A 109 -3.30 14.64 7.16
N ILE A 110 -2.90 13.40 6.94
CA ILE A 110 -3.58 12.23 7.47
C ILE A 110 -2.61 11.49 8.38
N THR A 111 -2.93 11.42 9.67
CA THR A 111 -2.06 10.83 10.71
C THR A 111 -2.75 9.69 11.48
N ASP A 112 -3.94 9.30 11.06
CA ASP A 112 -4.76 8.27 11.72
C ASP A 112 -4.35 6.84 11.33
N PHE A 113 -3.05 6.64 11.10
CA PHE A 113 -2.46 5.33 10.82
C PHE A 113 -1.04 5.24 11.38
N GLN A 114 -0.57 4.02 11.60
CA GLN A 114 0.75 3.71 12.13
C GLN A 114 1.38 2.55 11.37
N THR A 115 2.71 2.51 11.35
CA THR A 115 3.47 1.48 10.64
C THR A 115 3.40 0.14 11.38
N VAL A 116 3.17 -0.94 10.64
CA VAL A 116 3.36 -2.31 11.15
C VAL A 116 4.71 -2.84 10.69
N ALA A 117 4.96 -2.91 9.39
CA ALA A 117 6.23 -3.42 8.85
C ALA A 117 6.41 -3.02 7.37
N ALA A 118 7.63 -2.70 6.93
CA ALA A 118 7.95 -2.81 5.51
C ALA A 118 8.16 -4.29 5.14
N LEU A 119 7.69 -4.70 3.97
CA LEU A 119 7.55 -6.10 3.60
C LEU A 119 8.51 -6.54 2.49
N TYR A 120 8.53 -5.83 1.37
CA TYR A 120 9.31 -6.13 0.18
C TYR A 120 9.51 -4.89 -0.68
N ALA A 121 10.43 -5.01 -1.66
CA ALA A 121 10.69 -3.95 -2.62
C ALA A 121 9.66 -3.96 -3.76
N GLU A 122 9.16 -2.77 -4.10
CA GLU A 122 8.27 -2.52 -5.23
C GLU A 122 9.06 -1.85 -6.34
N ALA A 123 9.25 -2.57 -7.44
CA ALA A 123 9.99 -2.07 -8.59
C ALA A 123 9.11 -1.14 -9.44
N CYS A 124 9.66 0.00 -9.81
CA CYS A 124 9.04 0.94 -10.77
C CYS A 124 9.22 0.37 -12.19
N GLN A 125 8.30 -0.46 -12.64
CA GLN A 125 8.33 -1.12 -13.93
C GLN A 125 7.65 -0.22 -14.97
N VAL A 126 8.39 0.21 -15.98
CA VAL A 126 7.82 0.94 -17.13
C VAL A 126 7.74 -0.02 -18.29
N VAL A 127 6.52 -0.49 -18.56
CA VAL A 127 6.22 -1.53 -19.55
C VAL A 127 5.77 -0.86 -20.84
N ALA A 128 6.45 -1.11 -21.94
CA ALA A 128 6.16 -0.49 -23.24
C ALA A 128 5.94 -1.52 -24.36
N ASP A 129 5.19 -1.10 -25.39
CA ASP A 129 5.07 -1.83 -26.65
C ASP A 129 6.28 -1.49 -27.55
N PRO A 130 7.22 -2.41 -27.79
CA PRO A 130 8.42 -2.14 -28.60
C PRO A 130 8.08 -1.80 -30.05
N SER A 131 6.91 -2.21 -30.56
CA SER A 131 6.47 -1.89 -31.92
C SER A 131 6.17 -0.39 -32.13
N LYS A 132 6.07 0.38 -31.04
CA LYS A 132 5.82 1.83 -31.06
C LYS A 132 7.10 2.66 -31.09
N GLY A 133 8.27 2.03 -31.23
CA GLY A 133 9.57 2.68 -31.26
C GLY A 133 9.96 3.30 -29.92
N ILE A 134 9.45 2.76 -28.82
CA ILE A 134 9.75 3.19 -27.45
C ILE A 134 10.88 2.32 -26.92
N THR A 135 12.04 2.91 -26.64
CA THR A 135 13.23 2.21 -26.14
C THR A 135 13.75 2.80 -24.83
N THR A 136 13.38 4.03 -24.54
CA THR A 136 13.74 4.76 -23.33
C THR A 136 12.54 5.47 -22.73
N ILE A 137 12.64 5.94 -21.48
CA ILE A 137 11.58 6.74 -20.84
C ILE A 137 11.39 8.08 -21.58
N ALA A 138 12.44 8.64 -22.15
CA ALA A 138 12.33 9.89 -22.91
C ALA A 138 11.41 9.77 -24.16
N ASP A 139 11.28 8.56 -24.73
CA ASP A 139 10.41 8.30 -25.88
C ASP A 139 8.91 8.30 -25.52
N LEU A 140 8.57 8.44 -24.24
CA LEU A 140 7.17 8.53 -23.79
C LEU A 140 6.50 9.87 -24.12
N LYS A 141 7.27 10.89 -24.55
CA LYS A 141 6.70 12.15 -25.02
C LYS A 141 5.76 11.92 -26.21
N GLY A 142 4.56 12.49 -26.13
CA GLY A 142 3.50 12.35 -27.12
C GLY A 142 2.80 10.99 -27.16
N LYS A 143 3.18 10.04 -26.32
CA LYS A 143 2.60 8.69 -26.25
C LYS A 143 1.37 8.62 -25.35
N ASN A 144 0.58 7.56 -25.53
CA ASN A 144 -0.52 7.23 -24.62
C ASN A 144 0.03 6.38 -23.49
N VAL A 145 0.10 6.94 -22.27
CA VAL A 145 0.76 6.29 -21.12
C VAL A 145 -0.20 6.18 -19.94
N SER A 146 -0.38 4.96 -19.43
CA SER A 146 -1.05 4.76 -18.16
C SER A 146 -0.09 4.96 -16.99
N VAL A 147 -0.47 5.83 -16.06
CA VAL A 147 0.31 6.18 -14.87
C VAL A 147 -0.24 5.52 -13.59
N GLY A 148 -1.07 4.49 -13.73
CA GLY A 148 -1.75 3.83 -12.62
C GLY A 148 -3.12 4.44 -12.30
N ASP A 149 -3.84 3.82 -11.37
CA ASP A 149 -5.12 4.33 -10.88
C ASP A 149 -4.96 5.74 -10.29
N ALA A 150 -5.97 6.58 -10.45
CA ALA A 150 -5.97 7.90 -9.83
C ALA A 150 -5.84 7.81 -8.29
N GLY A 151 -4.89 8.51 -7.71
CA GLY A 151 -4.57 8.44 -6.27
C GLY A 151 -3.84 7.18 -5.85
N SER A 152 -3.38 6.33 -6.79
CA SER A 152 -2.49 5.22 -6.46
C SER A 152 -1.07 5.71 -6.18
N GLY A 153 -0.28 4.92 -5.44
CA GLY A 153 1.15 5.20 -5.30
C GLY A 153 1.89 5.17 -6.63
N VAL A 154 1.41 4.39 -7.59
CA VAL A 154 1.95 4.34 -8.95
C VAL A 154 1.87 5.71 -9.64
N GLU A 155 0.77 6.43 -9.44
CA GLU A 155 0.61 7.78 -10.01
C GLU A 155 1.64 8.77 -9.45
N PHE A 156 1.95 8.70 -8.12
CA PHE A 156 3.02 9.51 -7.52
C PHE A 156 4.37 9.19 -8.19
N ASN A 157 4.72 7.91 -8.24
CA ASN A 157 6.01 7.47 -8.76
C ASN A 157 6.15 7.77 -10.27
N ALA A 158 5.10 7.54 -11.06
CA ALA A 158 5.10 7.86 -12.49
C ALA A 158 5.32 9.36 -12.73
N ASN A 159 4.64 10.23 -11.96
CA ASN A 159 4.84 11.67 -12.06
C ASN A 159 6.27 12.08 -11.73
N GLN A 160 6.85 11.53 -10.66
CA GLN A 160 8.21 11.83 -10.20
C GLN A 160 9.26 11.33 -11.21
N ILE A 161 9.10 10.11 -11.72
CA ILE A 161 10.01 9.53 -12.73
C ILE A 161 9.94 10.34 -14.04
N LEU A 162 8.74 10.60 -14.56
CA LEU A 162 8.56 11.38 -15.80
C LEU A 162 9.15 12.79 -15.65
N ALA A 163 8.91 13.46 -14.51
CA ALA A 163 9.51 14.76 -14.21
C ALA A 163 11.05 14.71 -14.17
N GLY A 164 11.62 13.61 -13.62
CA GLY A 164 13.05 13.37 -13.63
C GLY A 164 13.66 13.30 -15.04
N TYR A 165 12.88 12.86 -16.03
CA TYR A 165 13.24 12.86 -17.45
C TYR A 165 12.80 14.13 -18.20
N GLY A 166 12.35 15.16 -17.50
CA GLY A 166 11.87 16.41 -18.11
C GLY A 166 10.59 16.24 -18.92
N ILE A 167 9.74 15.28 -18.54
CA ILE A 167 8.42 15.03 -19.15
C ILE A 167 7.34 15.57 -18.21
N GLY A 168 6.73 16.67 -18.60
CA GLY A 168 5.66 17.30 -17.85
C GLY A 168 4.29 16.63 -18.10
N PRO A 169 3.27 16.98 -17.31
CA PRO A 169 1.94 16.36 -17.39
C PRO A 169 1.23 16.58 -18.73
N ASN A 170 1.62 17.57 -19.52
CA ASN A 170 1.07 17.90 -20.82
C ASN A 170 1.91 17.35 -22.00
N ASP A 171 3.03 16.69 -21.71
CA ASP A 171 3.95 16.19 -22.76
C ASP A 171 3.56 14.78 -23.25
N PHE A 172 2.52 14.16 -22.71
CA PHE A 172 2.02 12.84 -23.10
C PHE A 172 0.51 12.73 -22.85
N ASN A 173 -0.15 11.74 -23.46
CA ASN A 173 -1.57 11.48 -23.28
C ASN A 173 -1.78 10.57 -22.06
N ARG A 174 -2.09 11.17 -20.92
CA ARG A 174 -2.26 10.47 -19.63
C ARG A 174 -3.50 9.59 -19.64
N GLN A 175 -3.35 8.38 -19.12
CA GLN A 175 -4.44 7.48 -18.74
C GLN A 175 -4.27 7.07 -17.26
N ASN A 176 -5.37 6.98 -16.53
CA ASN A 176 -5.37 6.44 -15.16
C ASN A 176 -6.11 5.10 -15.19
N LEU A 177 -5.35 4.01 -15.22
CA LEU A 177 -5.88 2.65 -15.33
C LEU A 177 -5.21 1.74 -14.29
N SER A 178 -5.96 0.75 -13.78
CA SER A 178 -5.39 -0.33 -12.97
C SER A 178 -4.39 -1.17 -13.78
N PHE A 179 -3.56 -1.99 -13.13
CA PHE A 179 -2.57 -2.83 -13.83
C PHE A 179 -3.22 -3.77 -14.86
N GLY A 180 -4.34 -4.42 -14.48
CA GLY A 180 -5.06 -5.28 -15.42
C GLY A 180 -5.62 -4.50 -16.61
N ALA A 181 -6.28 -3.36 -16.35
CA ALA A 181 -6.81 -2.51 -17.40
C ALA A 181 -5.71 -1.91 -18.29
N SER A 182 -4.54 -1.58 -17.73
CA SER A 182 -3.37 -1.12 -18.47
C SER A 182 -2.81 -2.23 -19.39
N ALA A 183 -2.69 -3.46 -18.86
CA ALA A 183 -2.25 -4.61 -19.65
C ALA A 183 -3.20 -4.89 -20.82
N ASP A 184 -4.52 -4.86 -20.57
CA ASP A 184 -5.53 -5.01 -21.61
C ASP A 184 -5.46 -3.88 -22.66
N ALA A 185 -5.35 -2.63 -22.20
CA ALA A 185 -5.26 -1.47 -23.09
C ALA A 185 -3.98 -1.49 -23.95
N LEU A 186 -2.84 -1.94 -23.39
CA LEU A 186 -1.59 -2.10 -24.15
C LEU A 186 -1.71 -3.25 -25.17
N ARG A 187 -2.31 -4.38 -24.78
CA ARG A 187 -2.57 -5.51 -25.68
C ARG A 187 -3.43 -5.07 -26.86
N ASP A 188 -4.46 -4.28 -26.60
CA ASP A 188 -5.40 -3.76 -27.60
C ASP A 188 -4.83 -2.58 -28.42
N GLY A 189 -3.63 -2.08 -28.11
CA GLY A 189 -2.99 -0.95 -28.77
C GLY A 189 -3.62 0.42 -28.46
N LYS A 190 -4.41 0.51 -27.37
CA LYS A 190 -5.05 1.75 -26.90
C LYS A 190 -4.09 2.65 -26.13
N ILE A 191 -3.07 2.06 -25.49
CA ILE A 191 -1.95 2.75 -24.90
C ILE A 191 -0.63 2.21 -25.44
N ASP A 192 0.44 2.97 -25.30
CA ASP A 192 1.76 2.67 -25.83
C ASP A 192 2.71 2.17 -24.72
N ALA A 193 2.48 2.58 -23.46
CA ALA A 193 3.21 2.16 -22.28
C ALA A 193 2.37 2.32 -21.01
N PHE A 194 2.81 1.68 -19.92
CA PHE A 194 2.23 1.89 -18.60
C PHE A 194 3.26 1.71 -17.49
N PHE A 195 3.01 2.42 -16.39
CA PHE A 195 3.74 2.24 -15.13
C PHE A 195 3.09 1.16 -14.28
N CYS A 196 3.91 0.28 -13.72
CA CYS A 196 3.52 -0.76 -12.77
C CYS A 196 4.52 -0.76 -11.62
N VAL A 197 4.17 -0.12 -10.50
CA VAL A 197 5.02 -0.11 -9.30
C VAL A 197 4.50 -1.16 -8.35
N ALA A 198 5.20 -2.27 -8.29
CA ALA A 198 4.79 -3.47 -7.57
C ALA A 198 5.97 -4.42 -7.35
N GLY A 199 5.78 -5.46 -6.56
CA GLY A 199 6.72 -6.56 -6.48
C GLY A 199 6.86 -7.25 -7.84
N ALA A 200 8.07 -7.22 -8.43
CA ALA A 200 8.37 -7.95 -9.65
C ALA A 200 8.77 -9.42 -9.32
N PRO A 201 8.34 -10.41 -10.14
CA PRO A 201 7.40 -10.31 -11.26
C PRO A 201 5.95 -10.05 -10.82
N THR A 202 5.22 -9.22 -11.57
CA THR A 202 3.83 -8.85 -11.30
C THR A 202 2.88 -9.60 -12.24
N THR A 203 1.78 -10.14 -11.71
CA THR A 203 0.83 -10.97 -12.46
C THR A 203 0.33 -10.29 -13.74
N ALA A 204 -0.09 -9.04 -13.68
CA ALA A 204 -0.58 -8.30 -14.86
C ALA A 204 0.44 -8.25 -15.99
N VAL A 205 1.74 -8.08 -15.67
CA VAL A 205 2.82 -8.02 -16.68
C VAL A 205 3.17 -9.43 -17.18
N MET A 206 3.16 -10.43 -16.30
CA MET A 206 3.37 -11.84 -16.72
C MET A 206 2.31 -12.29 -17.71
N ASP A 207 1.03 -12.07 -17.40
CA ASP A 207 -0.09 -12.48 -18.25
C ASP A 207 -0.06 -11.76 -19.60
N LEU A 208 0.26 -10.46 -19.61
CA LEU A 208 0.44 -9.70 -20.83
C LEU A 208 1.57 -10.28 -21.69
N ALA A 209 2.73 -10.57 -21.07
CA ALA A 209 3.93 -11.05 -21.76
C ALA A 209 3.78 -12.46 -22.36
N ILE A 210 2.74 -13.23 -21.99
CA ILE A 210 2.43 -14.52 -22.62
C ILE A 210 2.05 -14.32 -24.09
N ASN A 211 1.23 -13.29 -24.39
CA ASN A 211 0.57 -13.12 -25.67
C ASN A 211 1.01 -11.88 -26.46
N LYS A 212 1.77 -10.98 -25.81
CA LYS A 212 2.28 -9.75 -26.43
C LYS A 212 3.75 -9.55 -26.08
N THR A 213 4.54 -9.19 -27.07
CA THR A 213 5.91 -8.74 -26.82
C THR A 213 5.86 -7.40 -26.10
N VAL A 214 6.52 -7.33 -24.95
CA VAL A 214 6.67 -6.11 -24.17
C VAL A 214 8.15 -5.91 -23.83
N THR A 215 8.54 -4.67 -23.60
CA THR A 215 9.86 -4.33 -23.08
C THR A 215 9.73 -3.55 -21.79
N LEU A 216 10.63 -3.80 -20.84
CA LEU A 216 10.81 -2.96 -19.68
C LEU A 216 11.80 -1.85 -20.03
N LEU A 217 11.43 -0.60 -19.76
CA LEU A 217 12.33 0.54 -19.94
C LEU A 217 13.19 0.72 -18.72
N GLU A 218 14.49 0.90 -18.95
CA GLU A 218 15.46 1.16 -17.89
C GLU A 218 15.29 2.59 -17.34
N ILE A 219 15.45 2.75 -16.02
CA ILE A 219 15.75 4.04 -15.38
C ILE A 219 17.25 4.11 -15.24
N ASP A 220 17.92 4.82 -16.14
CA ASP A 220 19.37 4.90 -16.18
C ASP A 220 19.98 5.54 -14.91
N ASN A 221 21.28 5.29 -14.69
CA ASN A 221 21.95 5.72 -13.46
C ASN A 221 21.88 7.22 -13.20
N ALA A 222 22.02 8.06 -14.23
CA ALA A 222 22.05 9.50 -14.06
C ALA A 222 20.69 10.04 -13.61
N HIS A 223 19.61 9.60 -14.25
CA HIS A 223 18.25 9.97 -13.86
C HIS A 223 17.87 9.34 -12.51
N ALA A 224 18.27 8.10 -12.25
CA ALA A 224 18.03 7.44 -10.96
C ALA A 224 18.67 8.22 -9.80
N ASP A 225 19.94 8.65 -9.94
CA ASP A 225 20.64 9.42 -8.91
C ASP A 225 19.97 10.79 -8.68
N ALA A 226 19.56 11.48 -9.75
CA ALA A 226 18.86 12.77 -9.65
C ALA A 226 17.48 12.61 -8.96
N ILE A 227 16.73 11.55 -9.28
CA ILE A 227 15.43 11.27 -8.65
C ILE A 227 15.61 10.92 -7.18
N ILE A 228 16.59 10.08 -6.81
CA ILE A 228 16.89 9.72 -5.42
C ILE A 228 17.28 10.96 -4.60
N ALA A 229 18.07 11.87 -5.17
CA ALA A 229 18.45 13.10 -4.49
C ALA A 229 17.26 14.00 -4.14
N GLN A 230 16.19 13.96 -4.95
CA GLN A 230 14.95 14.71 -4.72
C GLN A 230 13.95 13.93 -3.86
N TYR A 231 13.89 12.61 -4.03
CA TYR A 231 12.93 11.71 -3.37
C TYR A 231 13.68 10.56 -2.69
N PRO A 232 14.16 10.74 -1.45
CA PRO A 232 15.10 9.82 -0.78
C PRO A 232 14.48 8.46 -0.37
N PHE A 233 13.21 8.23 -0.65
CA PHE A 233 12.57 6.91 -0.46
C PHE A 233 12.97 5.90 -1.52
N TYR A 234 13.41 6.36 -2.69
CA TYR A 234 13.87 5.48 -3.75
C TYR A 234 15.24 4.88 -3.47
N THR A 235 15.42 3.64 -3.90
CA THR A 235 16.73 2.99 -4.03
C THR A 235 16.82 2.32 -5.40
N LYS A 236 18.06 2.03 -5.86
CA LYS A 236 18.26 1.33 -7.13
C LYS A 236 18.10 -0.18 -6.94
N LEU A 237 17.50 -0.84 -7.92
CA LEU A 237 17.41 -2.29 -8.03
C LEU A 237 17.46 -2.69 -9.51
N ALA A 238 18.02 -3.85 -9.82
CA ALA A 238 17.86 -4.50 -11.11
C ALA A 238 16.73 -5.54 -11.03
N ILE A 239 15.74 -5.45 -11.93
CA ILE A 239 14.79 -6.54 -12.17
C ILE A 239 15.54 -7.62 -12.92
N PRO A 240 15.66 -8.86 -12.41
CA PRO A 240 16.43 -9.90 -13.05
C PRO A 240 15.93 -10.22 -14.46
N GLY A 241 16.86 -10.47 -15.37
CA GLY A 241 16.54 -10.98 -16.70
C GLY A 241 15.69 -12.24 -16.61
N ASN A 242 14.83 -12.42 -17.61
CA ASN A 242 13.84 -13.50 -17.67
C ASN A 242 12.74 -13.45 -16.60
N SER A 243 12.62 -12.37 -15.81
CA SER A 243 11.45 -12.13 -14.97
C SER A 243 10.15 -12.08 -15.79
N TYR A 244 10.23 -11.62 -17.02
CA TYR A 244 9.13 -11.61 -17.98
C TYR A 244 9.58 -12.17 -19.32
N ARG A 245 8.67 -12.89 -19.99
CA ARG A 245 8.95 -13.45 -21.32
C ARG A 245 9.38 -12.35 -22.30
N GLY A 246 10.49 -12.58 -23.01
CA GLY A 246 11.01 -11.63 -24.01
C GLY A 246 11.91 -10.52 -23.44
N ASN A 247 12.18 -10.53 -22.11
CA ASN A 247 13.09 -9.60 -21.45
C ASN A 247 14.27 -10.38 -20.84
N PRO A 248 15.30 -10.76 -21.63
CA PRO A 248 16.36 -11.67 -21.19
C PRO A 248 17.41 -11.01 -20.28
N ASN A 249 17.51 -9.67 -20.32
CA ASN A 249 18.52 -8.91 -19.60
C ASN A 249 17.97 -8.35 -18.29
N ASP A 250 18.88 -8.10 -17.35
CA ASP A 250 18.57 -7.32 -16.17
C ASP A 250 18.18 -5.90 -16.56
N VAL A 251 17.16 -5.34 -15.91
CA VAL A 251 16.69 -3.97 -16.15
C VAL A 251 16.81 -3.16 -14.88
N GLN A 252 17.70 -2.17 -14.89
CA GLN A 252 17.85 -1.26 -13.75
C GLN A 252 16.60 -0.39 -13.60
N THR A 253 16.15 -0.26 -12.36
CA THR A 253 15.01 0.58 -12.00
C THR A 253 15.17 1.18 -10.60
N LEU A 254 14.18 1.97 -10.21
CA LEU A 254 14.01 2.44 -8.84
C LEU A 254 13.00 1.56 -8.10
N VAL A 255 13.18 1.44 -6.79
CA VAL A 255 12.25 0.75 -5.91
C VAL A 255 11.92 1.59 -4.69
N ILE A 256 10.72 1.37 -4.18
CA ILE A 256 10.23 1.83 -2.89
C ILE A 256 9.80 0.61 -2.06
N LYS A 257 9.29 0.82 -0.84
CA LYS A 257 8.90 -0.28 0.04
C LYS A 257 7.39 -0.44 0.09
N ALA A 258 6.91 -1.66 -0.14
CA ALA A 258 5.58 -2.07 0.29
C ALA A 258 5.53 -2.13 1.81
N THR A 259 4.57 -1.46 2.42
CA THR A 259 4.48 -1.31 3.88
C THR A 259 3.08 -1.68 4.35
N LEU A 260 3.00 -2.50 5.38
CA LEU A 260 1.77 -2.75 6.11
C LEU A 260 1.59 -1.65 7.15
N ILE A 261 0.43 -1.02 7.15
CA ILE A 261 0.01 -0.02 8.14
C ILE A 261 -1.27 -0.46 8.85
N ALA A 262 -1.52 0.09 10.02
CA ALA A 262 -2.70 -0.19 10.82
C ALA A 262 -3.35 1.08 11.38
N SER A 263 -4.65 1.03 11.60
CA SER A 263 -5.36 2.04 12.38
C SER A 263 -4.88 2.02 13.83
N PRO A 264 -4.62 3.17 14.48
CA PRO A 264 -4.26 3.24 15.90
C PRO A 264 -5.40 2.77 16.83
N LYS A 265 -6.61 2.54 16.29
CA LYS A 265 -7.76 2.01 17.03
C LYS A 265 -7.70 0.49 17.21
N VAL A 266 -6.85 -0.22 16.46
CA VAL A 266 -6.62 -1.66 16.68
C VAL A 266 -5.77 -1.81 17.94
N ASP A 267 -6.10 -2.79 18.77
CA ASP A 267 -5.36 -3.01 20.02
C ASP A 267 -3.92 -3.53 19.77
N ALA A 268 -3.02 -3.20 20.69
CA ALA A 268 -1.60 -3.52 20.56
C ALA A 268 -1.34 -5.03 20.52
N ASP A 269 -2.11 -5.83 21.23
CA ASP A 269 -1.90 -7.29 21.27
C ASP A 269 -2.33 -7.93 19.95
N THR A 270 -3.38 -7.43 19.31
CA THR A 270 -3.78 -7.85 17.95
C THR A 270 -2.66 -7.55 16.95
N ILE A 271 -2.12 -6.33 16.92
CA ILE A 271 -1.04 -5.97 15.98
C ILE A 271 0.27 -6.68 16.31
N TYR A 272 0.59 -6.87 17.60
CA TYR A 272 1.74 -7.71 17.98
C TYR A 272 1.60 -9.14 17.44
N THR A 273 0.43 -9.75 17.66
CA THR A 273 0.13 -11.11 17.17
C THR A 273 0.25 -11.19 15.64
N LEU A 274 -0.30 -10.19 14.94
CA LEU A 274 -0.25 -10.10 13.48
C LEU A 274 1.20 -9.98 12.99
N THR A 275 2.00 -9.08 13.60
CA THR A 275 3.40 -8.86 13.24
C THR A 275 4.23 -10.12 13.51
N LYS A 276 4.07 -10.73 14.67
CA LYS A 276 4.74 -11.99 15.02
C LYS A 276 4.37 -13.11 14.05
N THR A 277 3.09 -13.26 13.72
CA THR A 277 2.62 -14.28 12.77
C THR A 277 3.24 -14.08 11.39
N LEU A 278 3.38 -12.84 10.93
CA LEU A 278 4.00 -12.49 9.66
C LEU A 278 5.45 -13.00 9.60
N PHE A 279 6.27 -12.70 10.60
CA PHE A 279 7.70 -13.04 10.60
C PHE A 279 7.96 -14.51 10.94
N ASP A 280 7.23 -15.09 11.88
CA ASP A 280 7.38 -16.51 12.25
C ASP A 280 6.99 -17.46 11.11
N ASN A 281 6.14 -17.04 10.18
CA ASN A 281 5.67 -17.86 9.07
C ASN A 281 6.20 -17.39 7.70
N LYS A 282 7.38 -16.73 7.67
CA LYS A 282 8.04 -16.28 6.44
C LYS A 282 8.11 -17.38 5.38
N ALA A 283 8.43 -18.62 5.75
CA ALA A 283 8.53 -19.75 4.83
C ALA A 283 7.17 -20.05 4.15
N GLU A 284 6.07 -20.02 4.90
CA GLU A 284 4.72 -20.25 4.35
C GLU A 284 4.32 -19.11 3.41
N ILE A 285 4.64 -17.85 3.78
CA ILE A 285 4.41 -16.68 2.92
C ILE A 285 5.21 -16.79 1.63
N THR A 286 6.51 -17.20 1.72
CA THR A 286 7.39 -17.39 0.56
C THR A 286 6.87 -18.48 -0.37
N ALA A 287 6.34 -19.57 0.17
CA ALA A 287 5.73 -20.64 -0.62
C ALA A 287 4.45 -20.17 -1.34
N ALA A 288 3.68 -19.28 -0.74
CA ALA A 288 2.47 -18.73 -1.33
C ALA A 288 2.75 -17.57 -2.29
N HIS A 289 3.78 -16.74 -2.03
CA HIS A 289 4.16 -15.61 -2.87
C HIS A 289 5.67 -15.33 -2.79
N VAL A 290 6.34 -15.26 -3.94
CA VAL A 290 7.81 -15.11 -4.04
C VAL A 290 8.37 -13.94 -3.23
N LYS A 291 7.64 -12.84 -3.10
CA LYS A 291 8.02 -11.65 -2.30
C LYS A 291 8.08 -11.91 -0.79
N GLY A 292 7.56 -13.03 -0.31
CA GLY A 292 7.76 -13.48 1.06
C GLY A 292 9.24 -13.71 1.41
N ALA A 293 10.07 -14.05 0.43
CA ALA A 293 11.51 -14.23 0.63
C ALA A 293 12.23 -12.94 1.07
N GLU A 294 11.69 -11.76 0.71
CA GLU A 294 12.24 -10.44 1.07
C GLU A 294 11.88 -9.98 2.49
N LEU A 295 11.00 -10.69 3.17
CA LEU A 295 10.57 -10.34 4.52
C LEU A 295 11.73 -10.54 5.51
N GLU A 296 12.32 -9.44 5.98
CA GLU A 296 13.45 -9.41 6.92
C GLU A 296 13.23 -8.32 7.98
N ALA A 297 13.51 -8.65 9.25
CA ALA A 297 13.25 -7.74 10.37
C ALA A 297 14.00 -6.40 10.24
N GLY A 298 15.28 -6.44 9.82
CA GLY A 298 16.07 -5.23 9.58
C GLY A 298 15.52 -4.37 8.44
N TYR A 299 15.03 -5.00 7.36
CA TYR A 299 14.37 -4.30 6.25
C TYR A 299 13.05 -3.69 6.69
N ALA A 300 12.29 -4.40 7.51
CA ALA A 300 10.96 -4.01 7.97
C ALA A 300 10.94 -2.71 8.77
N VAL A 301 12.03 -2.41 9.48
CA VAL A 301 12.12 -1.22 10.34
C VAL A 301 12.98 -0.10 9.76
N SER A 302 13.75 -0.36 8.69
CA SER A 302 14.66 0.63 8.11
C SER A 302 13.96 1.62 7.18
N GLY A 303 14.33 2.92 7.27
CA GLY A 303 13.81 3.96 6.37
C GLY A 303 12.31 4.24 6.53
N ILE A 304 11.78 4.01 7.71
CA ILE A 304 10.39 4.28 8.09
C ILE A 304 10.33 5.66 8.76
N SER A 305 9.49 6.55 8.24
CA SER A 305 9.31 7.92 8.73
C SER A 305 8.06 8.12 9.59
N VAL A 306 7.08 7.19 9.48
CA VAL A 306 5.83 7.23 10.25
C VAL A 306 5.96 6.33 11.48
N PRO A 307 5.49 6.77 12.68
CA PRO A 307 5.60 6.00 13.92
C PRO A 307 5.07 4.57 13.78
N PHE A 308 5.73 3.64 14.46
CA PHE A 308 5.25 2.26 14.55
C PHE A 308 4.02 2.15 15.45
N HIS A 309 3.12 1.24 15.10
CA HIS A 309 2.05 0.83 15.99
C HIS A 309 2.64 0.17 17.25
N PRO A 310 2.13 0.46 18.46
CA PRO A 310 2.70 -0.05 19.71
C PRO A 310 2.88 -1.57 19.74
N GLY A 311 1.98 -2.33 19.12
CA GLY A 311 2.10 -3.79 18.99
C GLY A 311 3.26 -4.24 18.11
N ALA A 312 3.47 -3.56 16.98
CA ALA A 312 4.58 -3.83 16.08
C ALA A 312 5.92 -3.40 16.72
N GLU A 313 5.95 -2.23 17.33
CA GLU A 313 7.13 -1.74 18.06
C GLU A 313 7.56 -2.71 19.16
N LYS A 314 6.60 -3.23 19.96
CA LYS A 314 6.85 -4.25 20.99
C LYS A 314 7.53 -5.48 20.39
N TYR A 315 7.02 -6.01 19.29
CA TYR A 315 7.60 -7.18 18.61
C TYR A 315 9.03 -6.90 18.14
N PHE A 316 9.26 -5.78 17.43
CA PHE A 316 10.59 -5.47 16.90
C PHE A 316 11.63 -5.17 17.98
N LYS A 317 11.22 -4.62 19.13
CA LYS A 317 12.09 -4.47 20.30
C LYS A 317 12.44 -5.82 20.92
N GLU A 318 11.47 -6.72 21.05
CA GLU A 318 11.67 -8.08 21.59
C GLU A 318 12.70 -8.88 20.78
N ILE A 319 12.68 -8.77 19.45
CA ILE A 319 13.65 -9.45 18.57
C ILE A 319 14.92 -8.63 18.31
N GLY A 320 15.09 -7.45 18.92
CA GLY A 320 16.26 -6.59 18.78
C GLY A 320 16.40 -5.86 17.44
N ALA A 321 15.34 -5.78 16.64
CA ALA A 321 15.34 -5.05 15.36
C ALA A 321 15.13 -3.53 15.57
N LEU A 322 14.44 -3.13 16.62
CA LEU A 322 14.34 -1.75 17.12
C LEU A 322 15.03 -1.62 18.48
N LYS A 323 15.58 -0.42 18.78
CA LYS A 323 16.20 -0.07 20.07
C LYS A 323 15.18 0.43 21.09
#